data_d80414da1d0a18b70330812174118802
#
_entry.id   d80414da1d0a18b70330812174118802
#
_cell.length_a   1.000
_cell.length_b   1.000
_cell.length_c   1.000
_cell.angle_alpha   90.00
_cell.angle_beta   90.00
_cell.angle_gamma   90.00
#
_symmetry.space_group_name_H-M   'P 1'
#
loop_
_entity.id
_entity.type
_entity.pdbx_description
1 polymer ?
#
loop_
_entity_poly.entity_id
_entity_poly.type
_entity_poly.pdbx_seq_one_letter_code
_entity_poly.pdbx_strand_id
1 'polypeptide(L)'
;MRRGNVVYDEVNRVLKKGGKFLFSIGHPMRWASENVEFKGKDCKILGFQANNEDGEVYGNYNTFAKHDHYFPKGEVLSFYVGAPSYHFKLLKKSGFVVEDFSESKCIEEAKEIDFNYYSKYVEFPQFMAFLATKN
;
A
#
# COMPACT_ATOMS: atom_id res chain seq x y z
N MET A 1 4.32 15.44 -5.54
CA MET A 1 2.92 15.42 -5.13
C MET A 1 1.89 15.42 -6.27
N ARG A 2 2.28 15.83 -7.45
CA ARG A 2 1.44 15.74 -8.67
C ARG A 2 1.55 14.41 -9.42
N ARG A 3 2.48 13.54 -9.04
CA ARG A 3 2.81 12.32 -9.81
C ARG A 3 1.72 11.25 -9.81
N GLY A 4 0.97 11.08 -8.73
CA GLY A 4 -0.14 10.13 -8.70
C GLY A 4 -1.28 10.51 -9.64
N ASN A 5 -1.61 11.80 -9.74
CA ASN A 5 -2.58 12.31 -10.70
C ASN A 5 -2.14 12.06 -12.15
N VAL A 6 -0.85 12.27 -12.46
CA VAL A 6 -0.34 12.11 -13.82
C VAL A 6 -0.56 10.70 -14.34
N VAL A 7 -0.34 9.66 -13.52
CA VAL A 7 -0.56 8.27 -13.93
C VAL A 7 -2.04 8.01 -14.20
N TYR A 8 -2.91 8.41 -13.28
CA TYR A 8 -4.35 8.16 -13.42
C TYR A 8 -4.96 8.98 -14.57
N ASP A 9 -4.51 10.21 -14.76
CA ASP A 9 -4.91 11.03 -15.88
C ASP A 9 -4.50 10.41 -17.23
N GLU A 10 -3.28 9.88 -17.33
CA GLU A 10 -2.81 9.21 -18.54
C GLU A 10 -3.55 7.89 -18.81
N VAL A 11 -3.83 7.09 -17.80
CA VAL A 11 -4.64 5.88 -17.97
C VAL A 11 -6.05 6.25 -18.44
N ASN A 12 -6.64 7.29 -17.86
CA ASN A 12 -7.95 7.78 -18.30
C ASN A 12 -7.91 8.25 -19.76
N ARG A 13 -6.85 8.96 -20.15
CA ARG A 13 -6.69 9.46 -21.52
C ARG A 13 -6.68 8.34 -22.56
N VAL A 14 -6.00 7.21 -22.26
CA VAL A 14 -5.85 6.12 -23.25
C VAL A 14 -7.03 5.14 -23.25
N LEU A 15 -7.80 5.08 -22.17
CA LEU A 15 -8.96 4.21 -22.09
C LEU A 15 -10.15 4.79 -22.89
N LYS A 16 -10.92 3.90 -23.49
CA LYS A 16 -12.24 4.24 -24.03
C LYS A 16 -13.23 4.47 -22.88
N LYS A 17 -14.28 5.24 -23.15
CA LYS A 17 -15.41 5.40 -22.24
C LYS A 17 -15.95 4.02 -21.83
N GLY A 18 -16.20 3.79 -20.56
CA GLY A 18 -16.59 2.51 -20.02
C GLY A 18 -15.45 1.50 -19.87
N GLY A 19 -14.23 1.87 -20.30
CA GLY A 19 -13.05 1.02 -20.13
C GLY A 19 -12.68 0.81 -18.66
N LYS A 20 -12.14 -0.34 -18.36
CA LYS A 20 -11.80 -0.77 -17.00
C LYS A 20 -10.30 -0.55 -16.73
N PHE A 21 -10.01 -0.11 -15.50
CA PHE A 21 -8.67 0.00 -14.95
C PHE A 21 -8.59 -0.81 -13.66
N LEU A 22 -7.87 -1.93 -13.72
CA LEU A 22 -7.58 -2.77 -12.57
C LEU A 22 -6.10 -2.65 -12.24
N PHE A 23 -5.77 -2.33 -11.01
CA PHE A 23 -4.38 -2.25 -10.56
C PHE A 23 -4.26 -2.62 -9.09
N SER A 24 -3.06 -3.07 -8.71
CA SER A 24 -2.68 -3.30 -7.33
C SER A 24 -1.46 -2.45 -6.96
N ILE A 25 -1.43 -2.02 -5.72
CA ILE A 25 -0.35 -1.20 -5.15
C ILE A 25 -0.08 -1.62 -3.71
N GLY A 26 1.06 -1.19 -3.19
CA GLY A 26 1.42 -1.44 -1.80
C GLY A 26 0.44 -0.78 -0.84
N HIS A 27 0.04 -1.52 0.20
CA HIS A 27 -0.82 -1.01 1.26
C HIS A 27 0.02 -0.31 2.33
N PRO A 28 -0.41 0.85 2.87
CA PRO A 28 0.35 1.57 3.89
C PRO A 28 0.49 0.80 5.21
N MET A 29 -0.39 -0.14 5.51
CA MET A 29 -0.21 -1.02 6.68
C MET A 29 1.13 -1.78 6.63
N ARG A 30 1.59 -2.12 5.45
CA ARG A 30 2.87 -2.81 5.25
C ARG A 30 4.01 -1.85 4.91
N TRP A 31 3.77 -0.90 4.02
CA TRP A 31 4.81 -0.15 3.35
C TRP A 31 5.07 1.24 3.96
N ALA A 32 4.17 1.76 4.77
CA ALA A 32 4.38 2.99 5.55
C ALA A 32 5.08 2.73 6.90
N SER A 33 5.80 1.63 7.01
CA SER A 33 6.54 1.26 8.20
C SER A 33 7.85 2.06 8.33
N GLU A 34 8.27 2.29 9.55
CA GLU A 34 9.50 3.01 9.88
C GLU A 34 10.57 2.09 10.45
N ASN A 35 11.83 2.48 10.26
CA ASN A 35 12.93 1.85 10.99
C ASN A 35 13.05 2.55 12.35
N VAL A 36 12.98 1.76 13.41
CA VAL A 36 13.07 2.25 14.78
C VAL A 36 13.96 1.33 15.61
N GLU A 37 14.52 1.88 16.67
CA GLU A 37 15.13 1.07 17.71
C GLU A 37 14.04 0.53 18.63
N PHE A 38 13.93 -0.77 18.71
CA PHE A 38 12.99 -1.44 19.59
C PHE A 38 13.71 -2.46 20.47
N LYS A 39 13.63 -2.27 21.78
CA LYS A 39 14.34 -3.10 22.77
C LYS A 39 15.85 -3.20 22.50
N GLY A 40 16.48 -2.08 22.15
CA GLY A 40 17.90 -2.03 21.88
C GLY A 40 18.34 -2.65 20.55
N LYS A 41 17.40 -2.91 19.64
CA LYS A 41 17.70 -3.44 18.30
C LYS A 41 17.03 -2.57 17.23
N ASP A 42 17.78 -2.27 16.19
CA ASP A 42 17.21 -1.66 15.00
C ASP A 42 16.23 -2.66 14.34
N CYS A 43 15.00 -2.25 14.16
CA CYS A 43 14.00 -3.08 13.51
C CYS A 43 13.06 -2.24 12.65
N LYS A 44 12.44 -2.89 11.69
CA LYS A 44 11.39 -2.30 10.88
C LYS A 44 10.03 -2.67 11.46
N ILE A 45 9.25 -1.66 11.78
CA ILE A 45 7.89 -1.85 12.28
C ILE A 45 6.94 -2.00 11.08
N LEU A 46 6.17 -3.06 11.09
CA LEU A 46 5.07 -3.25 10.15
C LEU A 46 3.84 -2.48 10.63
N GLY A 47 3.34 -1.61 9.78
CA GLY A 47 2.16 -0.81 10.09
C GLY A 47 2.40 0.17 11.23
N PHE A 48 1.51 0.19 12.19
CA PHE A 48 1.67 1.00 13.39
C PHE A 48 1.86 0.14 14.62
N GLN A 49 2.62 0.71 15.53
CA GLN A 49 2.67 0.22 16.89
C GLN A 49 2.53 1.39 17.84
N ALA A 50 1.82 1.18 18.93
CA ALA A 50 1.72 2.15 20.02
C ALA A 50 2.51 1.63 21.21
N ASN A 51 3.31 2.51 21.81
CA ASN A 51 3.90 2.23 23.10
C ASN A 51 2.83 2.44 24.18
N ASN A 52 2.55 1.40 24.95
CA ASN A 52 1.51 1.44 25.99
C ASN A 52 1.89 2.35 27.17
N GLU A 53 3.17 2.66 27.37
CA GLU A 53 3.64 3.48 28.49
C GLU A 53 3.48 4.97 28.23
N ASP A 54 3.83 5.43 27.01
CA ASP A 54 3.81 6.84 26.64
C ASP A 54 2.80 7.19 25.54
N GLY A 55 2.18 6.19 24.92
CA GLY A 55 1.21 6.36 23.85
C GLY A 55 1.83 6.74 22.51
N GLU A 56 3.15 6.63 22.37
CA GLU A 56 3.84 6.97 21.12
C GLU A 56 3.45 5.97 20.00
N VAL A 57 3.16 6.49 18.82
CA VAL A 57 2.73 5.72 17.66
C VAL A 57 3.76 5.82 16.56
N TYR A 58 4.14 4.68 16.02
CA TYR A 58 5.10 4.56 14.93
C TYR A 58 4.39 4.19 13.62
N GLY A 59 4.80 4.81 12.51
CA GLY A 59 4.26 4.56 11.18
C GLY A 59 3.61 5.79 10.53
N ASN A 60 3.55 5.79 9.20
CA ASN A 60 3.16 6.94 8.36
C ASN A 60 1.95 6.64 7.47
N TYR A 61 0.83 6.25 8.04
CA TYR A 61 -0.34 5.86 7.27
C TYR A 61 -0.88 6.97 6.37
N ASN A 62 -0.99 8.19 6.90
CA ASN A 62 -1.62 9.32 6.20
C ASN A 62 -0.67 10.09 5.28
N THR A 63 0.60 9.79 5.30
CA THR A 63 1.60 10.49 4.49
C THR A 63 1.79 9.79 3.14
N PHE A 64 1.46 10.49 2.06
CA PHE A 64 1.86 10.02 0.72
C PHE A 64 3.35 10.26 0.53
N ALA A 65 4.11 9.18 0.48
CA ALA A 65 5.57 9.24 0.45
C ALA A 65 6.17 8.24 -0.53
N LYS A 66 7.36 8.59 -1.01
CA LYS A 66 8.20 7.69 -1.78
C LYS A 66 8.94 6.74 -0.86
N HIS A 67 8.93 5.47 -1.24
CA HIS A 67 9.69 4.41 -0.58
C HIS A 67 10.65 3.76 -1.55
N ASP A 68 11.83 3.40 -1.05
CA ASP A 68 12.81 2.65 -1.80
C ASP A 68 12.94 1.25 -1.20
N HIS A 69 12.77 0.23 -2.03
CA HIS A 69 12.98 -1.15 -1.66
C HIS A 69 14.28 -1.65 -2.27
N TYR A 70 15.17 -2.12 -1.41
CA TYR A 70 16.49 -2.61 -1.79
C TYR A 70 16.47 -4.14 -1.89
N PHE A 71 16.83 -4.64 -3.05
CA PHE A 71 16.98 -6.08 -3.27
C PHE A 71 18.40 -6.54 -2.91
N PRO A 72 18.59 -7.85 -2.59
CA PRO A 72 19.91 -8.37 -2.16
C PRO A 72 21.05 -8.13 -3.15
N LYS A 73 20.75 -8.01 -4.45
CA LYS A 73 21.75 -7.75 -5.50
C LYS A 73 22.05 -6.27 -5.74
N GLY A 74 21.52 -5.37 -4.91
CA GLY A 74 21.76 -3.94 -5.00
C GLY A 74 20.80 -3.17 -5.91
N GLU A 75 19.84 -3.84 -6.53
CA GLU A 75 18.78 -3.17 -7.29
C GLU A 75 17.85 -2.43 -6.33
N VAL A 76 17.34 -1.29 -6.77
CA VAL A 76 16.43 -0.45 -5.99
C VAL A 76 15.12 -0.25 -6.75
N LEU A 77 14.00 -0.60 -6.12
CA LEU A 77 12.68 -0.28 -6.61
C LEU A 77 12.12 0.90 -5.83
N SER A 78 11.88 2.01 -6.52
CA SER A 78 11.23 3.17 -5.93
C SER A 78 9.74 3.18 -6.26
N PHE A 79 8.91 3.36 -5.26
CA PHE A 79 7.46 3.44 -5.42
C PHE A 79 6.85 4.40 -4.40
N TYR A 80 5.61 4.83 -4.66
CA TYR A 80 4.87 5.70 -3.76
C TYR A 80 3.83 4.92 -3.00
N VAL A 81 3.68 5.25 -1.73
CA VAL A 81 2.67 4.67 -0.84
C VAL A 81 1.76 5.78 -0.33
N GLY A 82 0.48 5.53 -0.39
CA GLY A 82 -0.53 6.43 0.15
C GLY A 82 -1.72 5.65 0.67
N ALA A 83 -2.51 6.28 1.53
CA ALA A 83 -3.72 5.66 2.08
C ALA A 83 -4.73 5.33 0.97
N PRO A 84 -5.58 4.30 1.16
CA PRO A 84 -6.63 3.97 0.19
C PRO A 84 -7.51 5.15 -0.19
N SER A 85 -7.87 5.98 0.79
CA SER A 85 -8.67 7.19 0.56
C SER A 85 -8.00 8.21 -0.35
N TYR A 86 -6.68 8.30 -0.31
CA TYR A 86 -5.91 9.16 -1.20
C TYR A 86 -6.04 8.71 -2.66
N HIS A 87 -5.85 7.43 -2.93
CA HIS A 87 -5.99 6.86 -4.26
C HIS A 87 -7.42 6.93 -4.77
N PHE A 88 -8.39 6.66 -3.91
CA PHE A 88 -9.81 6.79 -4.23
C PHE A 88 -10.15 8.21 -4.73
N LYS A 89 -9.72 9.23 -4.00
CA LYS A 89 -9.94 10.64 -4.38
C LYS A 89 -9.24 11.02 -5.68
N LEU A 90 -8.02 10.51 -5.90
CA LEU A 90 -7.29 10.77 -7.15
C LEU A 90 -7.97 10.12 -8.35
N LEU A 91 -8.41 8.87 -8.22
CA LEU A 91 -9.15 8.18 -9.28
C LEU A 91 -10.41 8.94 -9.65
N LYS A 92 -11.17 9.35 -8.65
CA LYS A 92 -12.37 10.18 -8.86
C LYS A 92 -12.06 11.49 -9.56
N LYS A 93 -11.00 12.18 -9.14
CA LYS A 93 -10.56 13.44 -9.76
C LYS A 93 -10.11 13.24 -11.21
N SER A 94 -9.51 12.10 -11.53
CA SER A 94 -9.07 11.75 -12.89
C SER A 94 -10.19 11.18 -13.78
N GLY A 95 -11.45 11.25 -13.36
CA GLY A 95 -12.60 10.86 -14.18
C GLY A 95 -12.98 9.39 -14.10
N PHE A 96 -12.57 8.69 -13.06
CA PHE A 96 -12.96 7.31 -12.82
C PHE A 96 -14.07 7.19 -11.80
N VAL A 97 -14.89 6.14 -11.98
CA VAL A 97 -15.78 5.62 -10.95
C VAL A 97 -15.11 4.38 -10.37
N VAL A 98 -14.85 4.37 -9.08
CA VAL A 98 -14.33 3.18 -8.39
C VAL A 98 -15.46 2.21 -8.17
N GLU A 99 -15.36 1.02 -8.76
CA GLU A 99 -16.39 0.00 -8.68
C GLU A 99 -16.13 -1.00 -7.56
N ASP A 100 -14.84 -1.30 -7.30
CA ASP A 100 -14.46 -2.25 -6.27
C ASP A 100 -13.10 -1.90 -5.68
N PHE A 101 -12.92 -2.30 -4.43
CA PHE A 101 -11.68 -2.13 -3.67
C PHE A 101 -11.46 -3.38 -2.82
N SER A 102 -10.25 -3.89 -2.84
CA SER A 102 -9.89 -5.10 -2.11
C SER A 102 -8.54 -4.92 -1.41
N GLU A 103 -8.45 -5.44 -0.21
CA GLU A 103 -7.21 -5.50 0.56
C GLU A 103 -6.74 -6.95 0.64
N SER A 104 -5.45 -7.19 0.44
CA SER A 104 -4.91 -8.55 0.45
C SER A 104 -4.91 -9.14 1.85
N LYS A 105 -5.12 -10.44 1.92
CA LYS A 105 -4.87 -11.24 3.12
C LYS A 105 -4.35 -12.62 2.73
N CYS A 106 -3.64 -13.25 3.64
CA CYS A 106 -3.19 -14.61 3.42
C CYS A 106 -4.37 -15.56 3.30
N ILE A 107 -4.28 -16.50 2.36
CA ILE A 107 -5.19 -17.63 2.27
C ILE A 107 -4.85 -18.66 3.36
N GLU A 108 -5.83 -19.46 3.79
CA GLU A 108 -5.64 -20.44 4.86
C GLU A 108 -4.56 -21.48 4.53
N GLU A 109 -4.45 -21.87 3.26
CA GLU A 109 -3.44 -22.82 2.79
C GLU A 109 -2.00 -22.34 3.03
N ALA A 110 -1.77 -21.03 3.05
CA ALA A 110 -0.46 -20.45 3.35
C ALA A 110 0.03 -20.81 4.75
N LYS A 111 -0.87 -21.09 5.69
CA LYS A 111 -0.58 -21.49 7.05
C LYS A 111 0.26 -22.78 7.12
N GLU A 112 -0.03 -23.73 6.23
CA GLU A 112 0.68 -25.00 6.17
C GLU A 112 1.99 -24.92 5.37
N ILE A 113 2.07 -23.96 4.42
CA ILE A 113 3.23 -23.78 3.57
C ILE A 113 4.33 -22.99 4.29
N ASP A 114 3.96 -21.86 4.90
CA ASP A 114 4.86 -20.98 5.66
C ASP A 114 4.11 -20.30 6.80
N PHE A 115 4.11 -20.95 7.96
CA PHE A 115 3.41 -20.44 9.13
C PHE A 115 3.96 -19.08 9.60
N ASN A 116 5.25 -18.84 9.49
CA ASN A 116 5.88 -17.58 9.86
C ASN A 116 5.36 -16.42 9.01
N TYR A 117 5.28 -16.64 7.70
CA TYR A 117 4.72 -15.65 6.77
C TYR A 117 3.23 -15.43 7.04
N TYR A 118 2.46 -16.50 7.15
CA TYR A 118 1.03 -16.45 7.44
C TYR A 118 0.74 -15.67 8.72
N SER A 119 1.40 -15.98 9.81
CA SER A 119 1.17 -15.33 11.10
C SER A 119 1.46 -13.83 11.09
N LYS A 120 2.37 -13.38 10.24
CA LYS A 120 2.69 -11.95 10.08
C LYS A 120 1.63 -11.19 9.28
N TYR A 121 1.07 -11.82 8.26
CA TYR A 121 0.30 -11.10 7.24
C TYR A 121 -1.18 -11.50 7.17
N VAL A 122 -1.65 -12.40 8.02
CA VAL A 122 -3.07 -12.78 8.05
C VAL A 122 -3.97 -11.61 8.44
N GLU A 123 -3.50 -10.73 9.31
CA GLU A 123 -4.24 -9.54 9.77
C GLU A 123 -3.71 -8.22 9.17
N PHE A 124 -2.58 -8.26 8.46
CA PHE A 124 -1.96 -7.07 7.89
C PHE A 124 -1.95 -7.11 6.37
N PRO A 125 -2.78 -6.31 5.68
CA PRO A 125 -2.77 -6.26 4.23
C PRO A 125 -1.44 -5.69 3.72
N GLN A 126 -0.83 -6.40 2.78
CA GLN A 126 0.41 -5.97 2.12
C GLN A 126 0.14 -5.15 0.86
N PHE A 127 -0.96 -5.47 0.19
CA PHE A 127 -1.36 -4.88 -1.07
C PHE A 127 -2.84 -4.52 -1.04
N MET A 128 -3.20 -3.60 -1.89
CA MET A 128 -4.59 -3.26 -2.17
C MET A 128 -4.79 -3.16 -3.67
N ALA A 129 -6.00 -3.43 -4.12
CA ALA A 129 -6.39 -3.40 -5.52
C ALA A 129 -7.63 -2.54 -5.71
N PHE A 130 -7.64 -1.80 -6.80
CA PHE A 130 -8.77 -0.98 -7.23
C PHE A 130 -9.26 -1.44 -8.59
N LEU A 131 -10.56 -1.54 -8.72
CA LEU A 131 -11.23 -1.65 -10.02
C LEU A 131 -12.00 -0.35 -10.28
N ALA A 132 -11.65 0.31 -11.35
CA ALA A 132 -12.26 1.59 -11.71
C ALA A 132 -12.73 1.57 -13.18
N THR A 133 -13.76 2.33 -13.49
CA THR A 133 -14.28 2.49 -14.84
C THR A 133 -14.18 3.92 -15.28
N LYS A 134 -13.73 4.15 -16.52
CA LYS A 134 -13.72 5.48 -17.11
C LYS A 134 -15.15 5.95 -17.37
N ASN A 135 -15.44 7.08 -16.84
CA ASN A 135 -16.73 7.76 -17.00
C ASN A 135 -16.93 8.33 -18.40
#